data_33b88335c10946bd06216c76d944fb8b
#
_entry.id   33b88335c10946bd06216c76d944fb8b
#
_cell.length_a   1.000
_cell.length_b   1.000
_cell.length_c   1.000
_cell.angle_alpha   90.00
_cell.angle_beta   90.00
_cell.angle_gamma   90.00
#
_symmetry.space_group_name_H-M   'P 1'
#
loop_
_entity.id
_entity.type
_entity.pdbx_description
1 polymer ?
#
loop_
_entity_poly.entity_id
_entity_poly.type
_entity_poly.pdbx_seq_one_letter_code
_entity_poly.pdbx_strand_id
1 'polypeptide(L)'
;MIGSMTTKLFKQHNFPEPQRFYLKQQHQHNIQQELSILQETLKPKLKITIVTETWSPEINGVANSLLQLCKGLQKLGHRIQLIRPIQKTICTDFQAEQECLVWAKSIPKYADMQFGMPQYVKVSKAIERFAPDVVHIVTEGPLGLTALYAAQAHQIPVSSGFHSTFHDFSRFFDLALLVKPIESYLRWFHNHTVLTCVPSQTTLNQLQAFGVTCPLVEVGRGVDTTRFHPEHRSEQLRQRWQADANTTVLLYVGRLSPEKEVDVLIQSYLNIKKQ
;
A
#
# COMPACT_ATOMS: atom_id res chain seq x y z
N MET A 1 -29.07 -26.07 -10.38
CA MET A 1 -30.50 -25.75 -10.23
C MET A 1 -30.85 -24.27 -10.48
N ILE A 2 -29.96 -23.32 -10.26
CA ILE A 2 -30.21 -21.86 -10.44
C ILE A 2 -30.40 -21.48 -11.93
N GLY A 3 -29.62 -22.12 -12.84
CA GLY A 3 -29.69 -21.83 -14.29
C GLY A 3 -31.01 -22.21 -14.97
N SER A 4 -31.82 -23.12 -14.41
CA SER A 4 -33.07 -23.57 -15.01
C SER A 4 -34.27 -22.68 -14.62
N MET A 5 -34.20 -22.01 -13.46
CA MET A 5 -35.23 -21.08 -13.00
C MET A 5 -35.22 -19.75 -13.76
N THR A 6 -34.03 -19.24 -14.05
CA THR A 6 -33.88 -17.97 -14.78
C THR A 6 -34.32 -18.07 -16.23
N THR A 7 -34.07 -19.22 -16.90
CA THR A 7 -34.49 -19.43 -18.27
C THR A 7 -36.04 -19.51 -18.38
N LYS A 8 -36.75 -19.97 -17.34
CA LYS A 8 -38.20 -19.98 -17.28
C LYS A 8 -38.80 -18.57 -17.08
N LEU A 9 -38.20 -17.74 -16.24
CA LEU A 9 -38.66 -16.34 -16.00
C LEU A 9 -38.56 -15.48 -17.26
N PHE A 10 -37.52 -15.66 -18.08
CA PHE A 10 -37.33 -14.90 -19.33
C PHE A 10 -38.30 -15.33 -20.43
N LYS A 11 -38.90 -16.55 -20.38
CA LYS A 11 -39.88 -17.01 -21.36
C LYS A 11 -41.28 -16.55 -21.07
N GLN A 12 -41.61 -16.11 -19.85
CA GLN A 12 -42.95 -15.72 -19.44
C GLN A 12 -43.30 -14.23 -19.61
N HIS A 13 -42.29 -13.37 -19.81
CA HIS A 13 -42.50 -11.92 -19.98
C HIS A 13 -41.96 -11.42 -21.31
N ASN A 14 -42.80 -10.83 -22.12
CA ASN A 14 -42.49 -10.21 -23.41
C ASN A 14 -41.84 -8.83 -23.19
N PHE A 15 -40.61 -8.79 -22.70
CA PHE A 15 -39.88 -7.53 -22.60
C PHE A 15 -39.38 -7.07 -23.98
N PRO A 16 -39.40 -5.75 -24.29
CA PRO A 16 -38.74 -5.19 -25.48
C PRO A 16 -37.23 -5.54 -25.52
N GLU A 17 -36.72 -5.73 -26.74
CA GLU A 17 -35.32 -6.15 -26.94
C GLU A 17 -34.27 -5.38 -26.13
N PRO A 18 -34.31 -4.04 -26.01
CA PRO A 18 -33.36 -3.29 -25.18
C PRO A 18 -33.43 -3.65 -23.70
N GLN A 19 -34.64 -3.91 -23.16
CA GLN A 19 -34.82 -4.29 -21.76
C GLN A 19 -34.31 -5.71 -21.49
N ARG A 20 -34.47 -6.64 -22.44
CA ARG A 20 -33.88 -7.99 -22.34
C ARG A 20 -32.35 -7.97 -22.31
N PHE A 21 -31.74 -7.10 -23.10
CA PHE A 21 -30.31 -6.94 -23.13
C PHE A 21 -29.80 -6.38 -21.80
N TYR A 22 -30.43 -5.36 -21.25
CA TYR A 22 -30.08 -4.75 -19.95
C TYR A 22 -30.25 -5.75 -18.80
N LEU A 23 -31.31 -6.49 -18.74
CA LEU A 23 -31.55 -7.50 -17.72
C LEU A 23 -30.56 -8.67 -17.82
N LYS A 24 -30.13 -9.07 -19.03
CA LYS A 24 -29.06 -10.07 -19.21
C LYS A 24 -27.71 -9.57 -18.73
N GLN A 25 -27.35 -8.33 -19.03
CA GLN A 25 -26.09 -7.74 -18.53
C GLN A 25 -26.11 -7.62 -17.00
N GLN A 26 -27.18 -7.15 -16.41
CA GLN A 26 -27.31 -7.06 -14.96
C GLN A 26 -27.24 -8.43 -14.29
N HIS A 27 -27.87 -9.44 -14.88
CA HIS A 27 -27.83 -10.80 -14.37
C HIS A 27 -26.42 -11.42 -14.48
N GLN A 28 -25.72 -11.21 -15.59
CA GLN A 28 -24.33 -11.65 -15.75
C GLN A 28 -23.40 -10.94 -14.75
N HIS A 29 -23.60 -9.64 -14.53
CA HIS A 29 -22.83 -8.88 -13.55
C HIS A 29 -23.05 -9.43 -12.13
N ASN A 30 -24.30 -9.70 -11.74
CA ASN A 30 -24.64 -10.26 -10.43
C ASN A 30 -24.05 -11.67 -10.24
N ILE A 31 -24.10 -12.53 -11.26
CA ILE A 31 -23.48 -13.87 -11.20
C ILE A 31 -21.98 -13.77 -11.06
N GLN A 32 -21.31 -12.88 -11.80
CA GLN A 32 -19.87 -12.67 -11.65
C GLN A 32 -19.51 -12.15 -10.26
N GLN A 33 -20.33 -11.27 -9.71
CA GLN A 33 -20.13 -10.74 -8.35
C GLN A 33 -20.33 -11.84 -7.29
N GLU A 34 -21.35 -12.68 -7.40
CA GLU A 34 -21.56 -13.83 -6.51
C GLU A 34 -20.42 -14.87 -6.62
N LEU A 35 -19.96 -15.18 -7.84
CA LEU A 35 -18.83 -16.07 -8.06
C LEU A 35 -17.55 -15.51 -7.47
N SER A 36 -17.31 -14.20 -7.59
CA SER A 36 -16.18 -13.52 -6.99
C SER A 36 -16.21 -13.63 -5.46
N ILE A 37 -17.38 -13.40 -4.84
CA ILE A 37 -17.56 -13.53 -3.38
C ILE A 37 -17.33 -14.98 -2.93
N LEU A 38 -17.87 -15.96 -3.67
CA LEU A 38 -17.65 -17.38 -3.37
C LEU A 38 -16.17 -17.78 -3.48
N GLN A 39 -15.49 -17.32 -4.53
CA GLN A 39 -14.05 -17.56 -4.70
C GLN A 39 -13.24 -16.93 -3.57
N GLU A 40 -13.59 -15.71 -3.13
CA GLU A 40 -12.96 -15.02 -1.99
C GLU A 40 -13.18 -15.79 -0.69
N THR A 41 -14.39 -16.32 -0.48
CA THR A 41 -14.77 -17.08 0.72
C THR A 41 -14.03 -18.43 0.80
N LEU A 42 -13.71 -19.04 -0.36
CA LEU A 42 -12.99 -20.31 -0.46
C LEU A 42 -11.47 -20.18 -0.34
N LYS A 43 -10.91 -18.95 -0.41
CA LYS A 43 -9.48 -18.74 -0.21
C LYS A 43 -9.05 -19.08 1.21
N PRO A 44 -7.90 -19.73 1.40
CA PRO A 44 -7.39 -20.06 2.73
C PRO A 44 -7.15 -18.77 3.53
N LYS A 45 -7.50 -18.77 4.81
CA LYS A 45 -7.20 -17.69 5.72
C LYS A 45 -5.77 -17.83 6.21
N LEU A 46 -4.95 -16.82 5.93
CA LEU A 46 -3.53 -16.82 6.21
C LEU A 46 -3.21 -16.08 7.50
N LYS A 47 -2.13 -16.51 8.15
CA LYS A 47 -1.42 -15.77 9.19
C LYS A 47 -0.31 -14.99 8.51
N ILE A 48 -0.37 -13.68 8.57
CA ILE A 48 0.53 -12.78 7.86
C ILE A 48 1.30 -11.94 8.85
N THR A 49 2.62 -12.01 8.83
CA THR A 49 3.46 -11.07 9.56
C THR A 49 3.81 -9.89 8.67
N ILE A 50 3.45 -8.69 9.10
CA ILE A 50 3.79 -7.43 8.44
C ILE A 50 4.95 -6.79 9.21
N VAL A 51 6.04 -6.49 8.50
CA VAL A 51 7.23 -5.84 9.06
C VAL A 51 7.43 -4.49 8.42
N THR A 52 7.48 -3.44 9.22
CA THR A 52 7.61 -2.07 8.73
C THR A 52 8.37 -1.18 9.71
N GLU A 53 9.10 -0.22 9.20
CA GLU A 53 9.74 0.82 10.01
C GLU A 53 8.86 2.07 10.18
N THR A 54 7.78 2.18 9.40
CA THR A 54 6.81 3.27 9.44
C THR A 54 5.40 2.74 9.66
N TRP A 55 4.66 3.36 10.57
CA TRP A 55 3.28 2.96 10.89
C TRP A 55 2.44 4.18 11.27
N SER A 56 1.12 4.08 11.08
CA SER A 56 0.18 5.10 11.58
C SER A 56 0.37 5.32 13.10
N PRO A 57 0.31 6.58 13.60
CA PRO A 57 -0.18 7.79 12.94
C PRO A 57 0.89 8.63 12.23
N GLU A 58 2.02 8.08 11.82
CA GLU A 58 2.97 8.83 11.00
C GLU A 58 2.31 9.33 9.71
N ILE A 59 2.54 10.62 9.40
CA ILE A 59 1.93 11.27 8.23
C ILE A 59 2.80 10.99 6.99
N ASN A 60 2.69 9.79 6.46
CA ASN A 60 3.30 9.42 5.18
C ASN A 60 2.43 8.41 4.39
N GLY A 61 2.65 8.38 3.08
CA GLY A 61 1.85 7.57 2.16
C GLY A 61 1.97 6.06 2.40
N VAL A 62 3.14 5.59 2.86
CA VAL A 62 3.38 4.16 3.13
C VAL A 62 2.62 3.72 4.36
N ALA A 63 2.73 4.47 5.48
CA ALA A 63 2.04 4.17 6.73
C ALA A 63 0.51 4.12 6.53
N ASN A 64 -0.06 5.10 5.80
CA ASN A 64 -1.49 5.13 5.52
C ASN A 64 -1.93 3.96 4.62
N SER A 65 -1.22 3.69 3.53
CA SER A 65 -1.54 2.58 2.63
C SER A 65 -1.46 1.23 3.34
N LEU A 66 -0.45 1.05 4.19
CA LEU A 66 -0.24 -0.15 4.96
C LEU A 66 -1.35 -0.38 6.00
N LEU A 67 -1.78 0.69 6.67
CA LEU A 67 -2.93 0.64 7.59
C LEU A 67 -4.19 0.15 6.87
N GLN A 68 -4.49 0.70 5.67
CA GLN A 68 -5.65 0.27 4.89
C GLN A 68 -5.51 -1.17 4.40
N LEU A 69 -4.32 -1.58 3.98
CA LEU A 69 -4.02 -2.98 3.61
C LEU A 69 -4.29 -3.93 4.79
N CYS A 70 -3.77 -3.64 5.98
CA CYS A 70 -3.98 -4.47 7.17
C CYS A 70 -5.46 -4.56 7.55
N LYS A 71 -6.20 -3.43 7.51
CA LYS A 71 -7.65 -3.42 7.73
C LYS A 71 -8.39 -4.28 6.70
N GLY A 72 -8.00 -4.19 5.42
CA GLY A 72 -8.58 -5.00 4.34
C GLY A 72 -8.33 -6.48 4.53
N LEU A 73 -7.09 -6.87 4.79
CA LEU A 73 -6.71 -8.26 5.05
C LEU A 73 -7.45 -8.85 6.26
N GLN A 74 -7.60 -8.07 7.34
CA GLN A 74 -8.34 -8.50 8.52
C GLN A 74 -9.84 -8.67 8.23
N LYS A 75 -10.45 -7.78 7.42
CA LYS A 75 -11.84 -7.93 6.96
C LYS A 75 -12.03 -9.19 6.11
N LEU A 76 -11.02 -9.59 5.34
CA LEU A 76 -11.01 -10.84 4.59
C LEU A 76 -10.77 -12.08 5.47
N GLY A 77 -10.58 -11.90 6.78
CA GLY A 77 -10.41 -12.97 7.77
C GLY A 77 -8.98 -13.46 7.93
N HIS A 78 -7.98 -12.76 7.39
CA HIS A 78 -6.58 -13.05 7.66
C HIS A 78 -6.19 -12.61 9.08
N ARG A 79 -5.23 -13.32 9.68
CA ARG A 79 -4.67 -12.99 10.99
C ARG A 79 -3.37 -12.22 10.80
N ILE A 80 -3.25 -11.08 11.46
CA ILE A 80 -2.13 -10.15 11.25
C ILE A 80 -1.27 -10.05 12.51
N GLN A 81 0.03 -10.31 12.36
CA GLN A 81 1.06 -9.89 13.30
C GLN A 81 1.76 -8.65 12.72
N LEU A 82 1.97 -7.64 13.56
CA LEU A 82 2.69 -6.42 13.20
C LEU A 82 4.02 -6.33 13.94
N ILE A 83 5.13 -6.21 13.21
CA ILE A 83 6.47 -5.97 13.75
C ILE A 83 6.92 -4.58 13.33
N ARG A 84 7.12 -3.68 14.29
CA ARG A 84 7.41 -2.26 14.05
C ARG A 84 8.20 -1.60 15.17
N PRO A 85 8.80 -0.42 14.94
CA PRO A 85 9.39 0.38 16.00
C PRO A 85 8.36 0.85 17.03
N ILE A 86 8.82 1.10 18.26
CA ILE A 86 8.03 1.79 19.28
C ILE A 86 7.82 3.23 18.82
N GLN A 87 6.57 3.69 18.84
CA GLN A 87 6.18 5.06 18.52
C GLN A 87 5.68 5.76 19.78
N LYS A 88 5.84 7.10 19.83
CA LYS A 88 5.35 7.94 20.93
C LYS A 88 3.81 7.99 20.95
N THR A 89 3.19 7.97 19.78
CA THR A 89 1.73 8.03 19.62
C THR A 89 1.22 6.66 19.18
N ILE A 90 0.12 6.22 19.77
CA ILE A 90 -0.48 4.92 19.49
C ILE A 90 -1.53 5.09 18.39
N CYS A 91 -1.51 4.22 17.39
CA CYS A 91 -2.59 4.09 16.43
C CYS A 91 -3.75 3.33 17.08
N THR A 92 -4.91 3.96 17.17
CA THR A 92 -6.14 3.34 17.72
C THR A 92 -7.03 2.72 16.63
N ASP A 93 -6.73 3.02 15.37
CA ASP A 93 -7.59 2.66 14.23
C ASP A 93 -7.44 1.20 13.78
N PHE A 94 -6.44 0.50 14.28
CA PHE A 94 -6.16 -0.89 13.92
C PHE A 94 -5.51 -1.62 15.09
N GLN A 95 -5.96 -2.83 15.33
CA GLN A 95 -5.38 -3.75 16.32
C GLN A 95 -4.97 -5.04 15.62
N ALA A 96 -3.67 -5.29 15.56
CA ALA A 96 -3.15 -6.57 15.11
C ALA A 96 -3.43 -7.67 16.17
N GLU A 97 -3.50 -8.93 15.73
CA GLU A 97 -3.63 -10.05 16.68
C GLU A 97 -2.42 -10.14 17.59
N GLN A 98 -1.23 -9.88 17.06
CA GLN A 98 0.00 -9.76 17.83
C GLN A 98 0.82 -8.58 17.36
N GLU A 99 1.46 -7.87 18.29
CA GLU A 99 2.46 -6.85 17.98
C GLU A 99 3.82 -7.21 18.60
N CYS A 100 4.87 -6.99 17.81
CA CYS A 100 6.25 -7.02 18.27
C CYS A 100 6.86 -5.63 18.08
N LEU A 101 7.03 -4.91 19.17
CA LEU A 101 7.62 -3.56 19.19
C LEU A 101 9.12 -3.65 19.41
N VAL A 102 9.91 -3.12 18.46
CA VAL A 102 11.37 -3.01 18.59
C VAL A 102 11.77 -1.60 18.99
N TRP A 103 12.99 -1.44 19.52
CA TRP A 103 13.53 -0.11 19.80
C TRP A 103 13.62 0.72 18.53
N ALA A 104 13.34 2.01 18.68
CA ALA A 104 13.41 2.98 17.60
C ALA A 104 14.65 3.87 17.76
N LYS A 105 15.25 4.27 16.63
CA LYS A 105 16.29 5.30 16.57
C LYS A 105 15.96 6.29 15.48
N SER A 106 15.99 7.58 15.81
CA SER A 106 15.76 8.65 14.84
C SER A 106 16.86 8.70 13.79
N ILE A 107 16.50 9.05 12.57
CA ILE A 107 17.44 9.24 11.48
C ILE A 107 18.07 10.63 11.63
N PRO A 108 19.41 10.77 11.67
CA PRO A 108 20.04 12.08 11.68
C PRO A 108 19.54 12.96 10.53
N LYS A 109 19.30 14.24 10.78
CA LYS A 109 18.71 15.23 9.85
C LYS A 109 17.21 15.05 9.52
N TYR A 110 16.58 13.92 9.90
CA TYR A 110 15.16 13.65 9.66
C TYR A 110 14.49 13.25 10.98
N ALA A 111 14.26 14.25 11.86
CA ALA A 111 13.76 14.04 13.22
C ALA A 111 12.42 13.29 13.31
N ASP A 112 11.58 13.43 12.26
CA ASP A 112 10.28 12.77 12.17
C ASP A 112 10.34 11.34 11.59
N MET A 113 11.53 10.90 11.17
CA MET A 113 11.74 9.55 10.66
C MET A 113 12.60 8.74 11.62
N GLN A 114 12.20 7.50 11.82
CA GLN A 114 12.92 6.57 12.68
C GLN A 114 13.07 5.21 11.98
N PHE A 115 14.06 4.44 12.39
CA PHE A 115 14.20 3.06 12.01
C PHE A 115 14.17 2.13 13.23
N GLY A 116 13.77 0.90 13.00
CA GLY A 116 13.74 -0.14 14.03
C GLY A 116 15.12 -0.74 14.24
N MET A 117 15.52 -0.87 15.49
CA MET A 117 16.78 -1.53 15.83
C MET A 117 16.73 -3.02 15.51
N PRO A 118 17.84 -3.62 15.02
CA PRO A 118 17.90 -5.02 14.62
C PRO A 118 17.91 -5.95 15.86
N GLN A 119 16.76 -6.15 16.48
CA GLN A 119 16.60 -7.01 17.65
C GLN A 119 16.28 -8.46 17.21
N TYR A 120 17.24 -9.15 16.58
CA TYR A 120 17.07 -10.45 15.95
C TYR A 120 16.36 -11.50 16.84
N VAL A 121 16.85 -11.71 18.05
CA VAL A 121 16.27 -12.72 18.97
C VAL A 121 14.81 -12.43 19.28
N LYS A 122 14.47 -11.16 19.47
CA LYS A 122 13.08 -10.74 19.76
C LYS A 122 12.17 -10.95 18.56
N VAL A 123 12.63 -10.53 17.37
CA VAL A 123 11.88 -10.67 16.11
C VAL A 123 11.71 -12.15 15.75
N SER A 124 12.77 -12.95 15.82
CA SER A 124 12.74 -14.39 15.55
C SER A 124 11.75 -15.13 16.46
N LYS A 125 11.81 -14.88 17.79
CA LYS A 125 10.85 -15.46 18.72
C LYS A 125 9.41 -15.01 18.49
N ALA A 126 9.18 -13.78 18.04
CA ALA A 126 7.85 -13.29 17.71
C ALA A 126 7.29 -14.01 16.46
N ILE A 127 8.11 -14.17 15.42
CA ILE A 127 7.76 -14.92 14.21
C ILE A 127 7.49 -16.39 14.55
N GLU A 128 8.38 -17.04 15.28
CA GLU A 128 8.21 -18.44 15.72
C GLU A 128 6.90 -18.65 16.45
N ARG A 129 6.59 -17.81 17.46
CA ARG A 129 5.35 -17.90 18.25
C ARG A 129 4.10 -17.71 17.45
N PHE A 130 4.11 -16.76 16.51
CA PHE A 130 2.97 -16.51 15.64
C PHE A 130 2.82 -17.58 14.56
N ALA A 131 3.93 -18.17 14.11
CA ALA A 131 4.02 -19.15 13.02
C ALA A 131 3.23 -18.69 11.78
N PRO A 132 3.66 -17.60 11.11
CA PRO A 132 2.96 -17.05 9.96
C PRO A 132 3.16 -17.93 8.72
N ASP A 133 2.18 -17.89 7.81
CA ASP A 133 2.28 -18.51 6.48
C ASP A 133 3.17 -17.69 5.54
N VAL A 134 3.28 -16.38 5.78
CA VAL A 134 4.12 -15.45 5.01
C VAL A 134 4.56 -14.27 5.87
N VAL A 135 5.78 -13.82 5.64
CA VAL A 135 6.29 -12.55 6.18
C VAL A 135 6.35 -11.53 5.04
N HIS A 136 5.63 -10.42 5.17
CA HIS A 136 5.69 -9.31 4.22
C HIS A 136 6.50 -8.15 4.81
N ILE A 137 7.63 -7.83 4.17
CA ILE A 137 8.52 -6.76 4.59
C ILE A 137 8.25 -5.52 3.74
N VAL A 138 7.78 -4.46 4.38
CA VAL A 138 7.36 -3.21 3.73
C VAL A 138 8.52 -2.27 3.49
N THR A 139 9.51 -2.31 4.37
CA THR A 139 10.69 -1.42 4.33
C THR A 139 11.97 -2.21 4.45
N GLU A 140 12.96 -1.85 3.65
CA GLU A 140 14.24 -2.56 3.50
C GLU A 140 15.28 -2.15 4.56
N GLY A 141 14.89 -1.42 5.59
CA GLY A 141 15.79 -0.94 6.65
C GLY A 141 16.30 -2.04 7.58
N PRO A 142 16.98 -1.67 8.68
CA PRO A 142 17.60 -2.63 9.61
C PRO A 142 16.61 -3.63 10.22
N LEU A 143 15.38 -3.21 10.51
CA LEU A 143 14.33 -4.09 10.98
C LEU A 143 13.88 -5.07 9.88
N GLY A 144 13.71 -4.57 8.65
CA GLY A 144 13.35 -5.40 7.50
C GLY A 144 14.39 -6.47 7.24
N LEU A 145 15.68 -6.11 7.26
CA LEU A 145 16.79 -7.07 7.13
C LEU A 145 16.78 -8.12 8.25
N THR A 146 16.54 -7.68 9.48
CA THR A 146 16.44 -8.57 10.64
C THR A 146 15.32 -9.59 10.46
N ALA A 147 14.17 -9.14 9.98
CA ALA A 147 13.01 -10.00 9.75
C ALA A 147 13.22 -10.96 8.57
N LEU A 148 13.93 -10.53 7.51
CA LEU A 148 14.32 -11.40 6.39
C LEU A 148 15.11 -12.61 6.89
N TYR A 149 16.19 -12.37 7.66
CA TYR A 149 16.99 -13.46 8.21
C TYR A 149 16.22 -14.33 9.21
N ALA A 150 15.37 -13.72 10.05
CA ALA A 150 14.56 -14.48 11.01
C ALA A 150 13.55 -15.38 10.30
N ALA A 151 12.85 -14.88 9.28
CA ALA A 151 11.89 -15.67 8.50
C ALA A 151 12.57 -16.81 7.73
N GLN A 152 13.74 -16.54 7.11
CA GLN A 152 14.53 -17.56 6.42
C GLN A 152 14.98 -18.67 7.37
N ALA A 153 15.44 -18.32 8.59
CA ALA A 153 15.83 -19.31 9.59
C ALA A 153 14.68 -20.24 10.01
N HIS A 154 13.44 -19.74 9.97
CA HIS A 154 12.23 -20.53 10.22
C HIS A 154 11.60 -21.12 8.94
N GLN A 155 12.27 -21.00 7.76
CA GLN A 155 11.78 -21.51 6.47
C GLN A 155 10.40 -20.92 6.07
N ILE A 156 10.11 -19.69 6.49
CA ILE A 156 8.87 -18.99 6.16
C ILE A 156 9.09 -18.17 4.90
N PRO A 157 8.22 -18.25 3.88
CA PRO A 157 8.34 -17.45 2.67
C PRO A 157 8.23 -15.95 2.97
N VAL A 158 9.11 -15.16 2.33
CA VAL A 158 9.17 -13.71 2.51
C VAL A 158 8.77 -13.02 1.22
N SER A 159 7.80 -12.14 1.29
CA SER A 159 7.53 -11.14 0.25
C SER A 159 8.01 -9.76 0.70
N SER A 160 8.36 -8.90 -0.24
CA SER A 160 8.73 -7.52 0.04
C SER A 160 7.87 -6.52 -0.72
N GLY A 161 7.77 -5.31 -0.19
CA GLY A 161 7.19 -4.15 -0.88
C GLY A 161 8.29 -3.18 -1.31
N PHE A 162 8.19 -2.63 -2.51
CA PHE A 162 9.06 -1.54 -2.94
C PHE A 162 8.25 -0.24 -2.98
N HIS A 163 8.57 0.67 -2.08
CA HIS A 163 7.81 1.91 -1.87
C HIS A 163 8.64 3.18 -2.09
N SER A 164 9.92 3.04 -2.37
CA SER A 164 10.87 4.14 -2.59
C SER A 164 11.10 4.36 -4.07
N THR A 165 11.36 5.61 -4.47
CA THR A 165 11.85 5.91 -5.81
C THR A 165 13.37 5.95 -5.80
N PHE A 166 14.04 5.34 -6.79
CA PHE A 166 15.50 5.36 -6.90
C PHE A 166 16.08 6.78 -6.89
N HIS A 167 15.36 7.74 -7.47
CA HIS A 167 15.77 9.14 -7.49
C HIS A 167 15.80 9.80 -6.11
N ASP A 168 14.98 9.32 -5.17
CA ASP A 168 14.96 9.86 -3.82
C ASP A 168 16.21 9.43 -3.04
N PHE A 169 16.73 8.21 -3.25
CA PHE A 169 17.96 7.77 -2.59
C PHE A 169 19.16 8.61 -2.97
N SER A 170 19.30 8.99 -4.24
CA SER A 170 20.43 9.84 -4.68
C SER A 170 20.37 11.28 -4.15
N ARG A 171 19.16 11.78 -3.88
CA ARG A 171 18.92 13.13 -3.35
C ARG A 171 18.97 13.18 -1.81
N PHE A 172 18.60 12.09 -1.12
CA PHE A 172 18.59 12.03 0.35
C PHE A 172 19.97 11.89 0.97
N PHE A 173 20.92 11.32 0.23
CA PHE A 173 22.27 11.18 0.69
C PHE A 173 23.18 12.07 -0.15
N ASP A 174 23.60 13.21 0.39
CA ASP A 174 24.72 14.04 -0.11
C ASP A 174 26.07 13.24 -0.23
N LEU A 175 25.99 11.92 -0.17
CA LEU A 175 27.08 10.98 -0.14
C LEU A 175 27.04 10.11 -1.41
N ALA A 176 27.47 10.69 -2.53
CA ALA A 176 27.59 9.96 -3.81
C ALA A 176 28.34 8.62 -3.69
N LEU A 177 29.25 8.51 -2.72
CA LEU A 177 30.01 7.29 -2.43
C LEU A 177 29.15 6.13 -1.86
N LEU A 178 28.01 6.41 -1.22
CA LEU A 178 27.13 5.38 -0.63
C LEU A 178 26.02 4.91 -1.57
N VAL A 179 25.83 5.55 -2.71
CA VAL A 179 24.74 5.19 -3.66
C VAL A 179 24.92 3.75 -4.14
N LYS A 180 26.10 3.39 -4.66
CA LYS A 180 26.38 2.03 -5.17
C LYS A 180 26.25 0.93 -4.12
N PRO A 181 26.78 1.05 -2.89
CA PRO A 181 26.52 0.10 -1.81
C PRO A 181 25.04 -0.08 -1.48
N ILE A 182 24.26 1.02 -1.41
CA ILE A 182 22.83 0.97 -1.13
C ILE A 182 22.08 0.28 -2.27
N GLU A 183 22.39 0.62 -3.51
CA GLU A 183 21.82 -0.05 -4.69
C GLU A 183 22.12 -1.56 -4.68
N SER A 184 23.36 -1.95 -4.39
CA SER A 184 23.74 -3.36 -4.30
C SER A 184 22.99 -4.07 -3.18
N TYR A 185 22.81 -3.41 -2.03
CA TYR A 185 22.03 -3.92 -0.91
C TYR A 185 20.56 -4.11 -1.28
N LEU A 186 19.90 -3.11 -1.87
CA LEU A 186 18.48 -3.20 -2.26
C LEU A 186 18.24 -4.32 -3.27
N ARG A 187 19.10 -4.42 -4.31
CA ARG A 187 19.04 -5.52 -5.28
C ARG A 187 19.20 -6.87 -4.61
N TRP A 188 20.19 -6.99 -3.72
CA TRP A 188 20.42 -8.21 -2.95
C TRP A 188 19.21 -8.54 -2.08
N PHE A 189 18.67 -7.57 -1.35
CA PHE A 189 17.53 -7.75 -0.44
C PHE A 189 16.31 -8.31 -1.17
N HIS A 190 15.88 -7.66 -2.25
CA HIS A 190 14.73 -8.11 -3.02
C HIS A 190 14.96 -9.47 -3.68
N ASN A 191 16.16 -9.75 -4.17
CA ASN A 191 16.50 -11.07 -4.73
C ASN A 191 16.54 -12.20 -3.69
N HIS A 192 16.49 -11.89 -2.39
CA HIS A 192 16.36 -12.88 -1.31
C HIS A 192 14.92 -13.03 -0.80
N THR A 193 13.95 -12.43 -1.47
CA THR A 193 12.53 -12.64 -1.23
C THR A 193 11.91 -13.51 -2.35
N VAL A 194 10.81 -14.19 -2.05
CA VAL A 194 10.11 -15.02 -3.06
C VAL A 194 9.30 -14.18 -4.04
N LEU A 195 9.01 -12.93 -3.66
CA LEU A 195 8.16 -12.00 -4.42
C LEU A 195 8.39 -10.57 -3.94
N THR A 196 8.47 -9.61 -4.88
CA THR A 196 8.44 -8.18 -4.56
C THR A 196 7.20 -7.50 -5.16
N CYS A 197 6.42 -6.85 -4.30
CA CYS A 197 5.28 -6.04 -4.70
C CYS A 197 5.73 -4.63 -5.08
N VAL A 198 5.28 -4.13 -6.23
CA VAL A 198 5.61 -2.80 -6.74
C VAL A 198 4.35 -1.98 -7.02
N PRO A 199 4.37 -0.64 -6.87
CA PRO A 199 3.16 0.17 -6.98
C PRO A 199 2.70 0.42 -8.42
N SER A 200 3.53 0.20 -9.44
CA SER A 200 3.21 0.48 -10.84
C SER A 200 4.09 -0.30 -11.80
N GLN A 201 3.61 -0.45 -13.04
CA GLN A 201 4.36 -1.05 -14.13
C GLN A 201 5.69 -0.31 -14.41
N THR A 202 5.70 1.02 -14.28
CA THR A 202 6.93 1.82 -14.42
C THR A 202 7.98 1.40 -13.40
N THR A 203 7.60 1.26 -12.14
CA THR A 203 8.50 0.80 -11.07
C THR A 203 8.96 -0.63 -11.30
N LEU A 204 8.07 -1.49 -11.80
CA LEU A 204 8.41 -2.88 -12.16
C LEU A 204 9.54 -2.90 -13.21
N ASN A 205 9.38 -2.16 -14.30
CA ASN A 205 10.37 -2.07 -15.36
C ASN A 205 11.71 -1.51 -14.85
N GLN A 206 11.67 -0.51 -13.97
CA GLN A 206 12.86 0.06 -13.35
C GLN A 206 13.61 -0.96 -12.49
N LEU A 207 12.90 -1.74 -11.66
CA LEU A 207 13.52 -2.78 -10.82
C LEU A 207 14.12 -3.91 -11.66
N GLN A 208 13.47 -4.31 -12.74
CA GLN A 208 14.02 -5.28 -13.69
C GLN A 208 15.34 -4.77 -14.30
N ALA A 209 15.33 -3.53 -14.80
CA ALA A 209 16.54 -2.90 -15.35
C ALA A 209 17.64 -2.72 -14.30
N PHE A 210 17.27 -2.54 -13.04
CA PHE A 210 18.18 -2.45 -11.90
C PHE A 210 18.80 -3.81 -11.52
N GLY A 211 18.29 -4.94 -12.03
CA GLY A 211 18.81 -6.27 -11.79
C GLY A 211 18.14 -7.03 -10.64
N VAL A 212 16.90 -6.65 -10.31
CA VAL A 212 16.05 -7.48 -9.46
C VAL A 212 15.51 -8.63 -10.30
N THR A 213 15.80 -9.86 -9.87
CA THR A 213 15.49 -11.10 -10.59
C THR A 213 14.38 -11.92 -9.92
N CYS A 214 14.01 -11.61 -8.68
CA CYS A 214 12.85 -12.25 -8.05
C CYS A 214 11.56 -11.86 -8.80
N PRO A 215 10.50 -12.67 -8.71
CA PRO A 215 9.20 -12.32 -9.25
C PRO A 215 8.71 -10.94 -8.77
N LEU A 216 8.33 -10.07 -9.73
CA LEU A 216 7.78 -8.75 -9.45
C LEU A 216 6.30 -8.75 -9.77
N VAL A 217 5.46 -8.25 -8.86
CA VAL A 217 4.02 -8.15 -9.04
C VAL A 217 3.56 -6.72 -8.80
N GLU A 218 2.83 -6.17 -9.76
CA GLU A 218 2.20 -4.87 -9.60
C GLU A 218 1.02 -4.96 -8.62
N VAL A 219 1.11 -4.19 -7.54
CA VAL A 219 0.05 -4.03 -6.55
C VAL A 219 -0.20 -2.54 -6.38
N GLY A 220 -1.17 -2.03 -7.14
CA GLY A 220 -1.57 -0.62 -7.08
C GLY A 220 -2.07 -0.23 -5.69
N ARG A 221 -1.85 1.03 -5.33
CA ARG A 221 -2.40 1.58 -4.09
C ARG A 221 -3.87 1.91 -4.32
N GLY A 222 -4.74 1.40 -3.46
CA GLY A 222 -6.15 1.73 -3.46
C GLY A 222 -6.44 3.13 -2.90
N VAL A 223 -7.62 3.63 -3.19
CA VAL A 223 -8.18 4.84 -2.59
C VAL A 223 -9.55 4.51 -1.98
N ASP A 224 -9.86 5.12 -0.84
CA ASP A 224 -11.19 5.02 -0.24
C ASP A 224 -12.17 5.90 -1.03
N THR A 225 -12.94 5.27 -1.90
CA THR A 225 -13.90 5.95 -2.78
C THR A 225 -15.13 6.49 -2.04
N THR A 226 -15.38 6.06 -0.81
CA THR A 226 -16.45 6.63 0.03
C THR A 226 -16.00 7.93 0.66
N ARG A 227 -14.73 7.99 1.07
CA ARG A 227 -14.12 9.20 1.64
C ARG A 227 -13.75 10.23 0.57
N PHE A 228 -13.27 9.78 -0.58
CA PHE A 228 -12.85 10.64 -1.71
C PHE A 228 -13.87 10.50 -2.85
N HIS A 229 -15.02 11.15 -2.69
CA HIS A 229 -16.11 11.12 -3.63
C HIS A 229 -16.48 12.53 -4.11
N PRO A 230 -16.82 12.74 -5.41
CA PRO A 230 -17.20 14.05 -5.94
C PRO A 230 -18.34 14.73 -5.20
N GLU A 231 -19.26 13.96 -4.61
CA GLU A 231 -20.39 14.48 -3.82
C GLU A 231 -19.97 15.20 -2.54
N HIS A 232 -18.71 14.98 -2.08
CA HIS A 232 -18.15 15.73 -0.95
C HIS A 232 -17.68 17.12 -1.33
N ARG A 233 -17.93 17.59 -2.56
CA ARG A 233 -17.70 18.99 -2.95
C ARG A 233 -18.44 19.91 -2.01
N SER A 234 -17.71 20.81 -1.37
CA SER A 234 -18.25 21.75 -0.39
C SER A 234 -18.31 23.16 -0.96
N GLU A 235 -19.52 23.66 -1.20
CA GLU A 235 -19.72 25.06 -1.62
C GLU A 235 -19.32 26.05 -0.49
N GLN A 236 -19.52 25.66 0.79
CA GLN A 236 -19.04 26.47 1.91
C GLN A 236 -17.52 26.64 1.90
N LEU A 237 -16.77 25.59 1.58
CA LEU A 237 -15.32 25.67 1.45
C LEU A 237 -14.90 26.53 0.26
N ARG A 238 -15.60 26.43 -0.86
CA ARG A 238 -15.36 27.27 -2.03
C ARG A 238 -15.61 28.75 -1.75
N GLN A 239 -16.67 29.08 -1.02
CA GLN A 239 -16.96 30.45 -0.57
C GLN A 239 -15.83 31.02 0.28
N ARG A 240 -15.25 30.21 1.20
CA ARG A 240 -14.07 30.63 1.99
C ARG A 240 -12.88 30.96 1.11
N TRP A 241 -12.74 30.32 -0.03
CA TRP A 241 -11.70 30.60 -1.03
C TRP A 241 -12.10 31.70 -2.04
N GLN A 242 -13.25 32.33 -1.86
CA GLN A 242 -13.80 33.33 -2.78
C GLN A 242 -13.95 32.78 -4.22
N ALA A 243 -14.26 31.49 -4.34
CA ALA A 243 -14.39 30.78 -5.61
C ALA A 243 -15.89 30.55 -5.89
N ASP A 244 -16.37 31.15 -6.98
CA ASP A 244 -17.72 30.93 -7.52
C ASP A 244 -17.81 29.63 -8.35
N ALA A 245 -18.97 29.41 -8.98
CA ALA A 245 -19.20 28.20 -9.80
C ALA A 245 -18.23 28.09 -10.98
N ASN A 246 -17.79 29.21 -11.53
CA ASN A 246 -16.92 29.27 -12.72
C ASN A 246 -15.44 29.34 -12.38
N THR A 247 -15.10 29.55 -11.10
CA THR A 247 -13.71 29.65 -10.66
C THR A 247 -13.06 28.26 -10.64
N THR A 248 -11.96 28.12 -11.39
CA THR A 248 -11.09 26.93 -11.29
C THR A 248 -10.22 27.05 -10.04
N VAL A 249 -10.33 26.08 -9.12
CA VAL A 249 -9.52 26.02 -7.91
C VAL A 249 -8.39 25.01 -8.12
N LEU A 250 -7.15 25.48 -8.01
CA LEU A 250 -5.96 24.65 -7.96
C LEU A 250 -5.61 24.37 -6.50
N LEU A 251 -5.65 23.12 -6.09
CA LEU A 251 -5.40 22.72 -4.72
C LEU A 251 -4.16 21.86 -4.63
N TYR A 252 -3.19 22.26 -3.82
CA TYR A 252 -2.06 21.44 -3.41
C TYR A 252 -2.28 20.95 -1.97
N VAL A 253 -2.14 19.63 -1.77
CA VAL A 253 -2.20 19.00 -0.45
C VAL A 253 -0.96 18.13 -0.28
N GLY A 254 -0.04 18.52 0.58
CA GLY A 254 1.21 17.78 0.80
C GLY A 254 2.17 18.52 1.72
N ARG A 255 3.33 17.88 1.98
CA ARG A 255 4.41 18.50 2.74
C ARG A 255 5.07 19.61 1.91
N LEU A 256 5.46 20.70 2.58
CA LEU A 256 6.29 21.73 1.95
C LEU A 256 7.75 21.30 2.09
N SER A 257 8.24 20.58 1.08
CA SER A 257 9.60 20.04 1.05
C SER A 257 10.17 20.09 -0.38
N PRO A 258 11.50 20.19 -0.54
CA PRO A 258 12.14 20.37 -1.85
C PRO A 258 11.73 19.32 -2.89
N GLU A 259 11.54 18.08 -2.47
CA GLU A 259 11.15 16.97 -3.36
C GLU A 259 9.71 17.09 -3.91
N LYS A 260 8.93 18.04 -3.39
CA LYS A 260 7.56 18.32 -3.89
C LYS A 260 7.51 19.46 -4.90
N GLU A 261 8.64 20.12 -5.14
CA GLU A 261 8.79 21.16 -6.19
C GLU A 261 7.67 22.20 -6.16
N VAL A 262 7.27 22.64 -4.95
CA VAL A 262 6.15 23.58 -4.76
C VAL A 262 6.45 24.94 -5.41
N ASP A 263 7.72 25.33 -5.48
CA ASP A 263 8.23 26.50 -6.21
C ASP A 263 7.92 26.41 -7.71
N VAL A 264 8.15 25.23 -8.32
CA VAL A 264 7.81 24.97 -9.72
C VAL A 264 6.29 25.04 -9.93
N LEU A 265 5.50 24.52 -9.01
CA LEU A 265 4.03 24.61 -9.05
C LEU A 265 3.57 26.07 -9.02
N ILE A 266 4.12 26.89 -8.11
CA ILE A 266 3.80 28.32 -8.00
C ILE A 266 4.18 29.06 -9.30
N GLN A 267 5.38 28.79 -9.83
CA GLN A 267 5.84 29.41 -11.08
C GLN A 267 4.94 29.04 -12.27
N SER A 268 4.52 27.79 -12.36
CA SER A 268 3.58 27.31 -13.38
C SER A 268 2.23 28.02 -13.29
N TYR A 269 1.69 28.20 -12.08
CA TYR A 269 0.46 28.96 -11.85
C TYR A 269 0.60 30.41 -12.30
N LEU A 270 1.71 31.09 -11.93
CA LEU A 270 1.95 32.47 -12.31
C LEU A 270 2.06 32.64 -13.85
N ASN A 271 2.59 31.66 -14.55
CA ASN A 271 2.66 31.67 -16.00
C ASN A 271 1.26 31.53 -16.65
N ILE A 272 0.41 30.65 -16.11
CA ILE A 272 -0.98 30.48 -16.60
C ILE A 272 -1.78 31.78 -16.36
N LYS A 273 -1.60 32.44 -15.22
CA LYS A 273 -2.32 33.67 -14.88
C LYS A 273 -1.96 34.87 -15.79
N LYS A 274 -0.81 34.84 -16.46
CA LYS A 274 -0.36 35.90 -17.39
C LYS A 274 -0.93 35.74 -18.81
N GLN A 275 -1.50 34.58 -19.11
CA GLN A 275 -2.22 34.31 -20.36
C GLN A 275 -3.70 34.68 -20.23
#